data_f2d384285a6d5f2cb364f1a95b6e3230
#
_entry.id   f2d384285a6d5f2cb364f1a95b6e3230
#
_cell.length_a   1.000
_cell.length_b   1.000
_cell.length_c   1.000
_cell.angle_alpha   90.00
_cell.angle_beta   90.00
_cell.angle_gamma   90.00
#
_symmetry.space_group_name_H-M   'P 1'
#
loop_
_entity.id
_entity.type
_entity.pdbx_description
1 polymer ?
#
loop_
_entity_poly.entity_id
_entity_poly.type
_entity_poly.pdbx_seq_one_letter_code
_entity_poly.pdbx_strand_id
1 'polypeptide(L)'
;MKKSKKNSKKMVSNPIKKINILISSLQKIDLKKIWSLMFFCCLCWFFLICILDAGYTFNPLLIILGITTAVILLTKIYKTIQKKFKNLSDKKAWIFYTIVVCLMITIQAVIGYLVRTNPSWDLGIVIKSAQEIVKYGHSTDMAGYYIQAPNNILITLLIALTIKVFSFIGIVNINIITLIVNIIFIQLSIFLLFKLTKKIYDNYTACFVLILMFMFLPIYPYSTIMYTDTMSMFLPIGFLYLFQKLDDVDINKEFIIISIIIGFFSFISLNLKVTALIVVMATVINEIINKKFKKIVCVCLIAICSFTLFETVFTTIVKKTNVMGLDYKLTKSIPYTHFIMMGMYNMGAFDSGEWQFTLNLPDYNTRKKENIKVIKSRLSQYKTQGYIKFLNYKVKQQTWGSGTYDFENILSSYQVDNNIAHQFLLSNGRYYNAVYYYCQIFHFTMLFCILASILYSIKIREKIETLN
;
A
#
# COMPACT_ATOMS: atom_id res chain seq x y z
N MET A 1 -7.94 83.70 20.34
CA MET A 1 -8.45 82.31 20.28
C MET A 1 -7.79 81.59 19.08
N LYS A 2 -6.75 80.75 19.37
CA LYS A 2 -6.08 79.92 18.35
C LYS A 2 -6.56 78.47 18.53
N LYS A 3 -7.30 77.91 17.53
CA LYS A 3 -7.74 76.51 17.49
C LYS A 3 -6.58 75.63 17.05
N SER A 4 -6.12 74.76 17.93
CA SER A 4 -5.16 73.69 17.68
C SER A 4 -5.84 72.60 16.79
N LYS A 5 -5.35 72.40 15.56
CA LYS A 5 -5.67 71.24 14.72
C LYS A 5 -4.83 70.03 15.16
N LYS A 6 -5.46 69.06 15.80
CA LYS A 6 -4.85 67.73 16.09
C LYS A 6 -4.84 66.91 14.83
N ASN A 7 -3.69 66.75 14.17
CA ASN A 7 -3.51 65.84 13.05
C ASN A 7 -3.47 64.38 13.54
N SER A 8 -4.54 63.67 13.35
CA SER A 8 -4.57 62.20 13.48
C SER A 8 -3.97 61.55 12.24
N LYS A 9 -2.67 61.29 12.25
CA LYS A 9 -2.02 60.41 11.29
C LYS A 9 -2.53 58.97 11.48
N LYS A 10 -3.52 58.52 10.72
CA LYS A 10 -3.82 57.09 10.54
C LYS A 10 -2.57 56.41 10.03
N MET A 11 -1.90 55.58 10.83
CA MET A 11 -0.85 54.67 10.39
C MET A 11 -1.48 53.67 9.44
N VAL A 12 -1.33 53.90 8.13
CA VAL A 12 -1.59 52.92 7.08
C VAL A 12 -0.49 51.85 7.25
N SER A 13 -0.82 50.74 7.87
CA SER A 13 0.11 49.62 8.02
C SER A 13 0.43 49.07 6.64
N ASN A 14 1.69 49.20 6.24
CA ASN A 14 2.21 48.77 4.95
C ASN A 14 1.89 47.25 4.75
N PRO A 15 1.09 46.87 3.74
CA PRO A 15 0.65 45.48 3.54
C PRO A 15 1.84 44.53 3.32
N ILE A 16 2.94 45.03 2.75
CA ILE A 16 4.18 44.27 2.55
C ILE A 16 4.80 43.91 3.90
N LYS A 17 4.77 44.83 4.90
CA LYS A 17 5.29 44.57 6.24
C LYS A 17 4.48 43.51 6.99
N LYS A 18 3.15 43.46 6.80
CA LYS A 18 2.27 42.42 7.34
C LYS A 18 2.53 41.06 6.67
N ILE A 19 2.73 41.05 5.36
CA ILE A 19 3.06 39.82 4.62
C ILE A 19 4.42 39.28 5.07
N ASN A 20 5.44 40.12 5.23
CA ASN A 20 6.77 39.72 5.69
C ASN A 20 6.74 39.20 7.14
N ILE A 21 5.93 39.78 8.03
CA ILE A 21 5.73 39.29 9.40
C ILE A 21 5.01 37.96 9.36
N LEU A 22 4.01 37.77 8.50
CA LEU A 22 3.29 36.50 8.31
C LEU A 22 4.24 35.41 7.77
N ILE A 23 5.05 35.74 6.77
CA ILE A 23 6.05 34.83 6.22
C ILE A 23 7.10 34.45 7.28
N SER A 24 7.58 35.40 8.06
CA SER A 24 8.56 35.12 9.14
C SER A 24 7.96 34.31 10.28
N SER A 25 6.67 34.48 10.60
CA SER A 25 5.97 33.66 11.58
C SER A 25 5.70 32.24 11.04
N LEU A 26 5.35 32.10 9.75
CA LEU A 26 5.20 30.79 9.10
C LEU A 26 6.53 30.02 8.99
N GLN A 27 7.66 30.74 8.83
CA GLN A 27 8.99 30.13 8.82
C GLN A 27 9.43 29.56 10.19
N LYS A 28 8.81 30.01 11.29
CA LYS A 28 9.05 29.47 12.65
C LYS A 28 8.22 28.21 12.95
N ILE A 29 7.24 27.87 12.11
CA ILE A 29 6.40 26.69 12.32
C ILE A 29 7.17 25.44 11.82
N ASP A 30 7.49 24.53 12.73
CA ASP A 30 8.01 23.20 12.36
C ASP A 30 6.87 22.34 11.78
N LEU A 31 6.69 22.45 10.45
CA LEU A 31 5.70 21.68 9.72
C LEU A 31 5.87 20.17 9.94
N LYS A 32 7.12 19.69 10.09
CA LYS A 32 7.37 18.26 10.32
C LYS A 32 6.87 17.81 11.69
N LYS A 33 6.99 18.66 12.71
CA LYS A 33 6.47 18.36 14.05
C LYS A 33 4.95 18.29 14.03
N ILE A 34 4.29 19.25 13.35
CA ILE A 34 2.82 19.27 13.22
C ILE A 34 2.36 18.01 12.51
N TRP A 35 2.97 17.64 11.37
CA TRP A 35 2.63 16.42 10.63
C TRP A 35 2.84 15.17 11.48
N SER A 36 3.96 15.08 12.20
CA SER A 36 4.24 13.94 13.08
C SER A 36 3.19 13.82 14.18
N LEU A 37 2.78 14.95 14.78
CA LEU A 37 1.76 14.97 15.81
C LEU A 37 0.37 14.58 15.28
N MET A 38 -0.02 15.14 14.13
CA MET A 38 -1.29 14.78 13.48
C MET A 38 -1.33 13.28 13.13
N PHE A 39 -0.25 12.76 12.56
CA PHE A 39 -0.15 11.35 12.22
C PHE A 39 -0.18 10.47 13.47
N PHE A 40 0.52 10.86 14.52
CA PHE A 40 0.47 10.19 15.82
C PHE A 40 -0.96 10.13 16.37
N CYS A 41 -1.68 11.26 16.40
CA CYS A 41 -3.06 11.31 16.90
C CYS A 41 -4.01 10.42 16.07
N CYS A 42 -3.90 10.46 14.74
CA CYS A 42 -4.69 9.60 13.85
C CYS A 42 -4.40 8.11 14.09
N LEU A 43 -3.12 7.75 14.21
CA LEU A 43 -2.74 6.36 14.41
C LEU A 43 -3.10 5.86 15.81
N CYS A 44 -3.00 6.70 16.84
CA CYS A 44 -3.53 6.40 18.18
C CYS A 44 -5.03 6.14 18.16
N TRP A 45 -5.78 6.98 17.44
CA TRP A 45 -7.20 6.78 17.26
C TRP A 45 -7.52 5.44 16.61
N PHE A 46 -6.86 5.09 15.52
CA PHE A 46 -7.02 3.80 14.84
C PHE A 46 -6.68 2.62 15.76
N PHE A 47 -5.54 2.70 16.45
CA PHE A 47 -5.08 1.67 17.38
C PHE A 47 -6.07 1.43 18.52
N LEU A 48 -6.56 2.50 19.16
CA LEU A 48 -7.50 2.41 20.27
C LEU A 48 -8.86 1.84 19.81
N ILE A 49 -9.40 2.32 18.68
CA ILE A 49 -10.68 1.80 18.17
C ILE A 49 -10.57 0.33 17.81
N CYS A 50 -9.49 -0.10 17.17
CA CYS A 50 -9.33 -1.48 16.77
C CYS A 50 -9.14 -2.43 17.97
N ILE A 51 -8.59 -1.97 19.10
CA ILE A 51 -8.42 -2.80 20.31
C ILE A 51 -9.64 -2.77 21.20
N LEU A 52 -10.23 -1.59 21.42
CA LEU A 52 -11.28 -1.40 22.44
C LEU A 52 -12.68 -1.74 21.92
N ASP A 53 -12.94 -1.46 20.66
CA ASP A 53 -14.23 -1.75 20.03
C ASP A 53 -14.19 -3.12 19.35
N ALA A 54 -14.17 -4.17 20.17
CA ALA A 54 -14.07 -5.55 19.73
C ALA A 54 -15.37 -6.06 19.08
N GLY A 55 -15.66 -5.58 17.87
CA GLY A 55 -16.60 -6.29 16.99
C GLY A 55 -15.99 -7.61 16.45
N TYR A 56 -14.75 -7.90 16.83
CA TYR A 56 -14.05 -9.16 16.61
C TYR A 56 -14.13 -10.06 17.84
N THR A 57 -14.08 -11.35 17.62
CA THR A 57 -14.21 -12.41 18.61
C THR A 57 -12.97 -12.59 19.52
N PHE A 58 -12.17 -11.55 19.73
CA PHE A 58 -10.97 -11.64 20.55
C PHE A 58 -11.11 -10.92 21.91
N ASN A 59 -10.39 -11.43 22.91
CA ASN A 59 -10.30 -10.79 24.20
C ASN A 59 -9.25 -9.67 24.19
N PRO A 60 -9.63 -8.38 24.38
CA PRO A 60 -8.68 -7.24 24.36
C PRO A 60 -7.54 -7.38 25.37
N LEU A 61 -7.79 -7.96 26.56
CA LEU A 61 -6.76 -8.16 27.58
C LEU A 61 -5.67 -9.12 27.10
N LEU A 62 -6.04 -10.22 26.43
CA LEU A 62 -5.07 -11.16 25.85
C LEU A 62 -4.23 -10.50 24.76
N ILE A 63 -4.83 -9.63 23.95
CA ILE A 63 -4.09 -8.86 22.94
C ILE A 63 -3.10 -7.90 23.61
N ILE A 64 -3.50 -7.15 24.63
CA ILE A 64 -2.61 -6.21 25.34
C ILE A 64 -1.45 -6.95 26.02
N LEU A 65 -1.72 -8.07 26.68
CA LEU A 65 -0.69 -8.93 27.28
C LEU A 65 0.25 -9.50 26.21
N GLY A 66 -0.32 -9.92 25.08
CA GLY A 66 0.43 -10.41 23.93
C GLY A 66 1.36 -9.33 23.34
N ILE A 67 0.86 -8.11 23.13
CA ILE A 67 1.67 -6.97 22.67
C ILE A 67 2.83 -6.70 23.64
N THR A 68 2.53 -6.64 24.95
CA THR A 68 3.56 -6.39 25.98
C THR A 68 4.65 -7.46 25.92
N THR A 69 4.26 -8.72 25.88
CA THR A 69 5.19 -9.85 25.77
C THR A 69 6.00 -9.80 24.49
N ALA A 70 5.34 -9.53 23.34
CA ALA A 70 6.00 -9.43 22.04
C ALA A 70 7.02 -8.29 22.00
N VAL A 71 6.68 -7.10 22.51
CA VAL A 71 7.62 -5.97 22.60
C VAL A 71 8.86 -6.32 23.44
N ILE A 72 8.67 -6.99 24.60
CA ILE A 72 9.78 -7.42 25.43
C ILE A 72 10.67 -8.44 24.69
N LEU A 73 10.07 -9.42 24.02
CA LEU A 73 10.79 -10.46 23.28
C LEU A 73 11.54 -9.84 22.07
N LEU A 74 10.87 -9.02 21.28
CA LEU A 74 11.49 -8.36 20.13
C LEU A 74 12.64 -7.43 20.56
N THR A 75 12.47 -6.72 21.68
CA THR A 75 13.54 -5.88 22.23
C THR A 75 14.75 -6.73 22.66
N LYS A 76 14.52 -7.88 23.31
CA LYS A 76 15.61 -8.81 23.68
C LYS A 76 16.29 -9.39 22.44
N ILE A 77 15.52 -9.81 21.44
CA ILE A 77 16.05 -10.34 20.17
C ILE A 77 16.91 -9.26 19.50
N TYR A 78 16.38 -8.03 19.35
CA TYR A 78 17.12 -6.93 18.74
C TYR A 78 18.43 -6.63 19.47
N LYS A 79 18.41 -6.49 20.80
CA LYS A 79 19.62 -6.27 21.60
C LYS A 79 20.62 -7.41 21.48
N THR A 80 20.15 -8.66 21.39
CA THR A 80 21.02 -9.85 21.22
C THR A 80 21.68 -9.82 19.83
N ILE A 81 20.91 -9.52 18.78
CA ILE A 81 21.43 -9.36 17.43
C ILE A 81 22.44 -8.20 17.38
N GLN A 82 22.10 -7.05 17.95
CA GLN A 82 22.98 -5.90 18.04
C GLN A 82 24.31 -6.25 18.73
N LYS A 83 24.25 -6.92 19.89
CA LYS A 83 25.47 -7.31 20.64
C LYS A 83 26.35 -8.29 19.88
N LYS A 84 25.72 -9.32 19.23
CA LYS A 84 26.47 -10.36 18.52
C LYS A 84 26.93 -9.93 17.12
N PHE A 85 26.21 -9.03 16.49
CA PHE A 85 26.35 -8.70 15.07
C PHE A 85 26.60 -7.20 14.80
N LYS A 86 27.01 -6.44 15.82
CA LYS A 86 27.28 -4.97 15.68
C LYS A 86 28.21 -4.65 14.51
N ASN A 87 29.19 -5.54 14.23
CA ASN A 87 30.15 -5.41 13.14
C ASN A 87 29.90 -6.48 12.06
N LEU A 88 28.63 -6.78 11.76
CA LEU A 88 28.28 -7.76 10.76
C LEU A 88 28.76 -7.32 9.38
N SER A 89 29.68 -8.09 8.77
CA SER A 89 30.13 -7.81 7.42
C SER A 89 29.01 -8.01 6.41
N ASP A 90 29.07 -7.29 5.31
CA ASP A 90 28.12 -7.40 4.20
C ASP A 90 27.95 -8.85 3.73
N LYS A 91 29.03 -9.58 3.57
CA LYS A 91 29.02 -10.98 3.17
C LYS A 91 28.18 -11.83 4.12
N LYS A 92 28.36 -11.69 5.44
CA LYS A 92 27.58 -12.44 6.44
C LYS A 92 26.09 -12.04 6.46
N ALA A 93 25.78 -10.75 6.27
CA ALA A 93 24.41 -10.28 6.16
C ALA A 93 23.70 -10.89 4.93
N TRP A 94 24.38 -10.98 3.79
CA TRP A 94 23.85 -11.63 2.59
C TRP A 94 23.69 -13.15 2.75
N ILE A 95 24.60 -13.84 3.43
CA ILE A 95 24.45 -15.27 3.75
C ILE A 95 23.21 -15.47 4.62
N PHE A 96 23.03 -14.65 5.67
CA PHE A 96 21.84 -14.71 6.53
C PHE A 96 20.56 -14.44 5.72
N TYR A 97 20.56 -13.42 4.88
CA TYR A 97 19.45 -13.14 3.95
C TYR A 97 19.10 -14.37 3.11
N THR A 98 20.09 -14.97 2.45
CA THR A 98 19.85 -16.14 1.59
C THR A 98 19.24 -17.30 2.37
N ILE A 99 19.75 -17.62 3.56
CA ILE A 99 19.22 -18.71 4.39
C ILE A 99 17.75 -18.45 4.75
N VAL A 100 17.43 -17.25 5.27
CA VAL A 100 16.07 -16.92 5.69
C VAL A 100 15.11 -16.90 4.50
N VAL A 101 15.52 -16.32 3.36
CA VAL A 101 14.70 -16.28 2.15
C VAL A 101 14.45 -17.68 1.58
N CYS A 102 15.45 -18.57 1.56
CA CYS A 102 15.24 -19.97 1.16
C CYS A 102 14.21 -20.67 2.05
N LEU A 103 14.30 -20.48 3.37
CA LEU A 103 13.29 -21.01 4.30
C LEU A 103 11.89 -20.42 4.04
N MET A 104 11.80 -19.11 3.81
CA MET A 104 10.53 -18.45 3.49
C MET A 104 9.93 -19.00 2.18
N ILE A 105 10.71 -19.13 1.13
CA ILE A 105 10.27 -19.70 -0.14
C ILE A 105 9.77 -21.12 0.03
N THR A 106 10.48 -21.95 0.81
CA THR A 106 10.05 -23.33 1.11
C THR A 106 8.70 -23.35 1.82
N ILE A 107 8.53 -22.53 2.87
CA ILE A 107 7.28 -22.45 3.61
C ILE A 107 6.16 -21.91 2.72
N GLN A 108 6.41 -20.87 1.91
CA GLN A 108 5.45 -20.32 0.96
C GLN A 108 5.01 -21.34 -0.08
N ALA A 109 5.96 -22.10 -0.63
CA ALA A 109 5.65 -23.14 -1.61
C ALA A 109 4.78 -24.25 -0.99
N VAL A 110 5.13 -24.73 0.21
CA VAL A 110 4.38 -25.78 0.90
C VAL A 110 2.98 -25.29 1.30
N ILE A 111 2.91 -24.19 2.05
CA ILE A 111 1.61 -23.66 2.52
C ILE A 111 0.76 -23.21 1.35
N GLY A 112 1.32 -22.44 0.40
CA GLY A 112 0.58 -21.97 -0.76
C GLY A 112 0.03 -23.11 -1.63
N TYR A 113 0.78 -24.22 -1.76
CA TYR A 113 0.29 -25.40 -2.46
C TYR A 113 -0.85 -26.11 -1.69
N LEU A 114 -0.71 -26.24 -0.37
CA LEU A 114 -1.73 -26.88 0.48
C LEU A 114 -3.04 -26.08 0.52
N VAL A 115 -2.97 -24.75 0.53
CA VAL A 115 -4.15 -23.88 0.58
C VAL A 115 -4.53 -23.26 -0.76
N ARG A 116 -4.07 -23.86 -1.87
CA ARG A 116 -4.41 -23.37 -3.20
C ARG A 116 -5.90 -23.29 -3.41
N THR A 117 -6.35 -22.26 -4.11
CA THR A 117 -7.75 -21.97 -4.31
C THR A 117 -8.10 -21.99 -5.80
N ASN A 118 -9.33 -22.36 -6.13
CA ASN A 118 -9.87 -22.10 -7.46
C ASN A 118 -10.12 -20.60 -7.61
N PRO A 119 -9.53 -19.95 -8.61
CA PRO A 119 -9.69 -18.52 -8.78
C PRO A 119 -11.15 -18.15 -9.03
N SER A 120 -11.63 -17.13 -8.32
CA SER A 120 -12.95 -16.54 -8.54
C SER A 120 -12.87 -15.02 -8.42
N TRP A 121 -14.01 -14.34 -8.31
CA TRP A 121 -14.13 -12.88 -8.34
C TRP A 121 -13.22 -12.30 -9.45
N ASP A 122 -12.66 -11.12 -9.27
CA ASP A 122 -11.79 -10.46 -10.27
C ASP A 122 -10.58 -11.32 -10.66
N LEU A 123 -9.97 -12.02 -9.70
CA LEU A 123 -8.84 -12.91 -9.98
C LEU A 123 -9.20 -14.04 -10.94
N GLY A 124 -10.40 -14.62 -10.78
CA GLY A 124 -10.91 -15.66 -11.69
C GLY A 124 -11.09 -15.13 -13.11
N ILE A 125 -11.64 -13.92 -13.26
CA ILE A 125 -11.81 -13.26 -14.56
C ILE A 125 -10.44 -13.02 -15.22
N VAL A 126 -9.51 -12.47 -14.46
CA VAL A 126 -8.15 -12.15 -14.93
C VAL A 126 -7.43 -13.41 -15.40
N ILE A 127 -7.48 -14.51 -14.63
CA ILE A 127 -6.84 -15.79 -14.99
C ILE A 127 -7.51 -16.43 -16.20
N LYS A 128 -8.85 -16.45 -16.25
CA LYS A 128 -9.59 -16.99 -17.41
C LYS A 128 -9.22 -16.23 -18.68
N SER A 129 -9.25 -14.90 -18.64
CA SER A 129 -8.87 -14.07 -19.78
C SER A 129 -7.41 -14.26 -20.20
N ALA A 130 -6.49 -14.43 -19.24
CA ALA A 130 -5.08 -14.73 -19.53
C ALA A 130 -4.91 -16.08 -20.26
N GLN A 131 -5.67 -17.11 -19.85
CA GLN A 131 -5.69 -18.41 -20.53
C GLN A 131 -6.28 -18.32 -21.95
N GLU A 132 -7.36 -17.53 -22.14
CA GLU A 132 -7.94 -17.26 -23.47
C GLU A 132 -6.93 -16.56 -24.38
N ILE A 133 -6.21 -15.55 -23.89
CA ILE A 133 -5.18 -14.83 -24.64
C ILE A 133 -4.08 -15.79 -25.09
N VAL A 134 -3.63 -16.69 -24.21
CA VAL A 134 -2.59 -17.68 -24.56
C VAL A 134 -3.09 -18.67 -25.61
N LYS A 135 -4.37 -19.10 -25.54
CA LYS A 135 -4.95 -20.11 -26.41
C LYS A 135 -5.41 -19.55 -27.76
N TYR A 136 -6.04 -18.38 -27.76
CA TYR A 136 -6.71 -17.80 -28.92
C TYR A 136 -6.08 -16.50 -29.45
N GLY A 137 -5.10 -15.94 -28.72
CA GLY A 137 -4.49 -14.65 -29.05
C GLY A 137 -5.25 -13.43 -28.52
N HIS A 138 -6.47 -13.61 -28.01
CA HIS A 138 -7.31 -12.54 -27.48
C HIS A 138 -8.30 -13.09 -26.45
N SER A 139 -8.80 -12.22 -25.56
CA SER A 139 -9.92 -12.53 -24.66
C SER A 139 -11.21 -11.96 -25.23
N THR A 140 -12.27 -12.74 -25.29
CA THR A 140 -13.56 -12.34 -25.88
C THR A 140 -14.68 -12.26 -24.83
N ASP A 141 -14.72 -13.20 -23.92
CA ASP A 141 -15.87 -13.40 -23.03
C ASP A 141 -16.03 -12.29 -21.99
N MET A 142 -14.92 -11.58 -21.65
CA MET A 142 -14.87 -10.63 -20.53
C MET A 142 -14.58 -9.18 -20.95
N ALA A 143 -14.78 -8.85 -22.24
CA ALA A 143 -14.53 -7.49 -22.74
C ALA A 143 -15.29 -6.42 -21.95
N GLY A 144 -16.55 -6.68 -21.56
CA GLY A 144 -17.34 -5.76 -20.73
C GLY A 144 -16.74 -5.48 -19.36
N TYR A 145 -16.06 -6.44 -18.75
CA TYR A 145 -15.37 -6.28 -17.47
C TYR A 145 -14.19 -5.28 -17.59
N TYR A 146 -13.36 -5.42 -18.61
CA TYR A 146 -12.17 -4.55 -18.76
C TYR A 146 -12.50 -3.10 -19.17
N ILE A 147 -13.68 -2.86 -19.72
CA ILE A 147 -14.21 -1.49 -19.92
C ILE A 147 -14.48 -0.84 -18.55
N GLN A 148 -14.89 -1.62 -17.56
CA GLN A 148 -15.22 -1.15 -16.21
C GLN A 148 -13.99 -1.14 -15.29
N ALA A 149 -13.09 -2.12 -15.43
CA ALA A 149 -11.89 -2.31 -14.62
C ALA A 149 -10.60 -2.33 -15.49
N PRO A 150 -10.26 -1.23 -16.16
CA PRO A 150 -9.10 -1.17 -17.06
C PRO A 150 -7.76 -1.37 -16.35
N ASN A 151 -7.69 -1.11 -15.04
CA ASN A 151 -6.53 -1.39 -14.19
C ASN A 151 -6.15 -2.87 -14.13
N ASN A 152 -7.05 -3.79 -14.49
CA ASN A 152 -6.78 -5.22 -14.51
C ASN A 152 -6.23 -5.72 -15.86
N ILE A 153 -6.08 -4.86 -16.87
CA ILE A 153 -5.48 -5.25 -18.15
C ILE A 153 -4.02 -5.65 -17.98
N LEU A 154 -3.22 -4.85 -17.29
CA LEU A 154 -1.79 -5.12 -17.12
C LEU A 154 -1.55 -6.44 -16.39
N ILE A 155 -2.27 -6.73 -15.29
CA ILE A 155 -2.12 -8.00 -14.56
C ILE A 155 -2.52 -9.19 -15.43
N THR A 156 -3.59 -9.06 -16.23
CA THR A 156 -4.03 -10.11 -17.16
C THR A 156 -2.94 -10.45 -18.17
N LEU A 157 -2.33 -9.44 -18.76
CA LEU A 157 -1.25 -9.63 -19.75
C LEU A 157 0.02 -10.20 -19.11
N LEU A 158 0.34 -9.80 -17.87
CA LEU A 158 1.44 -10.39 -17.11
C LEU A 158 1.18 -11.87 -16.81
N ILE A 159 -0.03 -12.25 -16.42
CA ILE A 159 -0.39 -13.66 -16.20
C ILE A 159 -0.35 -14.43 -17.52
N ALA A 160 -0.88 -13.88 -18.62
CA ALA A 160 -0.80 -14.51 -19.93
C ALA A 160 0.65 -14.76 -20.36
N LEU A 161 1.54 -13.77 -20.19
CA LEU A 161 2.95 -13.91 -20.46
C LEU A 161 3.59 -15.02 -19.60
N THR A 162 3.27 -15.08 -18.30
CA THR A 162 3.80 -16.12 -17.41
C THR A 162 3.31 -17.51 -17.80
N ILE A 163 2.02 -17.68 -18.11
CA ILE A 163 1.49 -18.96 -18.61
C ILE A 163 2.25 -19.40 -19.87
N LYS A 164 2.45 -18.48 -20.81
CA LYS A 164 3.18 -18.77 -22.05
C LYS A 164 4.64 -19.19 -21.78
N VAL A 165 5.34 -18.47 -20.91
CA VAL A 165 6.74 -18.78 -20.55
C VAL A 165 6.83 -20.15 -19.86
N PHE A 166 5.96 -20.44 -18.90
CA PHE A 166 5.97 -21.71 -18.17
C PHE A 166 5.56 -22.90 -19.06
N SER A 167 4.69 -22.69 -20.06
CA SER A 167 4.31 -23.72 -21.01
C SER A 167 5.51 -24.20 -21.86
N PHE A 168 6.51 -23.35 -22.17
CA PHE A 168 7.72 -23.76 -22.88
C PHE A 168 8.58 -24.76 -22.09
N ILE A 169 8.48 -24.77 -20.77
CA ILE A 169 9.18 -25.71 -19.90
C ILE A 169 8.25 -26.85 -19.38
N GLY A 170 7.09 -27.01 -20.00
CA GLY A 170 6.15 -28.10 -19.73
C GLY A 170 5.29 -27.90 -18.45
N ILE A 171 5.33 -26.75 -17.79
CA ILE A 171 4.48 -26.46 -16.64
C ILE A 171 3.19 -25.79 -17.13
N VAL A 172 2.06 -26.51 -17.02
CA VAL A 172 0.73 -26.05 -17.49
C VAL A 172 -0.27 -25.83 -16.36
N ASN A 173 0.02 -26.28 -15.14
CA ASN A 173 -0.88 -26.12 -14.01
C ASN A 173 -0.90 -24.66 -13.55
N ILE A 174 -2.02 -24.00 -13.72
CA ILE A 174 -2.18 -22.58 -13.44
C ILE A 174 -1.94 -22.23 -11.96
N ASN A 175 -2.34 -23.10 -11.02
CA ASN A 175 -2.15 -22.87 -9.60
C ASN A 175 -0.66 -22.91 -9.22
N ILE A 176 0.13 -23.77 -9.90
CA ILE A 176 1.59 -23.84 -9.69
C ILE A 176 2.26 -22.61 -10.31
N ILE A 177 1.86 -22.20 -11.50
CA ILE A 177 2.41 -21.02 -12.20
C ILE A 177 2.18 -19.76 -11.35
N THR A 178 0.93 -19.52 -10.94
CA THR A 178 0.58 -18.34 -10.16
C THR A 178 1.25 -18.34 -8.79
N LEU A 179 1.38 -19.50 -8.14
CA LEU A 179 2.10 -19.65 -6.87
C LEU A 179 3.58 -19.25 -7.00
N ILE A 180 4.28 -19.80 -7.99
CA ILE A 180 5.71 -19.52 -8.22
C ILE A 180 5.93 -18.03 -8.50
N VAL A 181 5.13 -17.46 -9.40
CA VAL A 181 5.29 -16.05 -9.80
C VAL A 181 4.95 -15.12 -8.64
N ASN A 182 3.92 -15.43 -7.86
CA ASN A 182 3.55 -14.63 -6.70
C ASN A 182 4.63 -14.67 -5.60
N ILE A 183 5.24 -15.84 -5.36
CA ILE A 183 6.39 -15.95 -4.46
C ILE A 183 7.53 -15.03 -4.94
N ILE A 184 7.81 -14.98 -6.24
CA ILE A 184 8.85 -14.09 -6.80
C ILE A 184 8.55 -12.62 -6.46
N PHE A 185 7.31 -12.15 -6.64
CA PHE A 185 6.93 -10.76 -6.32
C PHE A 185 7.00 -10.45 -4.82
N ILE A 186 6.58 -11.39 -3.97
CA ILE A 186 6.71 -11.25 -2.52
C ILE A 186 8.19 -11.19 -2.11
N GLN A 187 9.03 -12.09 -2.65
CA GLN A 187 10.47 -12.09 -2.35
C GLN A 187 11.20 -10.87 -2.91
N LEU A 188 10.77 -10.34 -4.05
CA LEU A 188 11.26 -9.05 -4.56
C LEU A 188 10.97 -7.91 -3.56
N SER A 189 9.79 -7.91 -2.96
CA SER A 189 9.42 -6.92 -1.93
C SER A 189 10.33 -7.04 -0.70
N ILE A 190 10.59 -8.26 -0.23
CA ILE A 190 11.47 -8.54 0.92
C ILE A 190 12.92 -8.17 0.60
N PHE A 191 13.39 -8.45 -0.62
CA PHE A 191 14.72 -8.05 -1.10
C PHE A 191 14.90 -6.53 -1.07
N LEU A 192 13.93 -5.79 -1.62
CA LEU A 192 13.97 -4.33 -1.61
C LEU A 192 13.91 -3.76 -0.20
N LEU A 193 13.10 -4.34 0.68
CA LEU A 193 13.01 -3.94 2.08
C LEU A 193 14.34 -4.17 2.82
N PHE A 194 14.99 -5.32 2.59
CA PHE A 194 16.31 -5.62 3.14
C PHE A 194 17.35 -4.60 2.65
N LYS A 195 17.38 -4.31 1.34
CA LYS A 195 18.29 -3.29 0.76
C LYS A 195 18.01 -1.89 1.29
N LEU A 196 16.75 -1.50 1.40
CA LEU A 196 16.34 -0.21 1.94
C LEU A 196 16.80 -0.06 3.40
N THR A 197 16.57 -1.08 4.21
CA THR A 197 16.95 -1.07 5.62
C THR A 197 18.47 -1.00 5.80
N LYS A 198 19.24 -1.76 5.00
CA LYS A 198 20.70 -1.65 4.98
C LYS A 198 21.18 -0.25 4.62
N LYS A 199 20.50 0.40 3.68
CA LYS A 199 20.89 1.74 3.22
C LYS A 199 20.60 2.81 4.25
N ILE A 200 19.46 2.74 4.95
CA ILE A 200 19.04 3.75 5.93
C ILE A 200 19.72 3.55 7.29
N TYR A 201 19.94 2.30 7.67
CA TYR A 201 20.48 1.93 8.98
C TYR A 201 21.79 1.15 8.83
N ASP A 202 21.73 -0.19 8.98
CA ASP A 202 22.91 -1.07 8.98
C ASP A 202 22.52 -2.53 8.72
N ASN A 203 23.54 -3.39 8.65
CA ASN A 203 23.37 -4.81 8.35
C ASN A 203 22.59 -5.58 9.42
N TYR A 204 22.81 -5.29 10.71
CA TYR A 204 22.11 -6.03 11.76
C TYR A 204 20.63 -5.63 11.87
N THR A 205 20.30 -4.36 11.64
CA THR A 205 18.91 -3.90 11.57
C THR A 205 18.19 -4.51 10.38
N ALA A 206 18.85 -4.63 9.23
CA ALA A 206 18.29 -5.31 8.07
C ALA A 206 18.02 -6.80 8.33
N CYS A 207 18.93 -7.50 9.02
CA CYS A 207 18.71 -8.88 9.45
C CYS A 207 17.55 -8.99 10.46
N PHE A 208 17.40 -8.04 11.38
CA PHE A 208 16.27 -8.01 12.30
C PHE A 208 14.93 -7.80 11.58
N VAL A 209 14.87 -6.86 10.64
CA VAL A 209 13.67 -6.64 9.82
C VAL A 209 13.33 -7.89 8.99
N LEU A 210 14.33 -8.61 8.49
CA LEU A 210 14.12 -9.87 7.79
C LEU A 210 13.51 -10.95 8.71
N ILE A 211 13.92 -11.01 10.00
CA ILE A 211 13.28 -11.89 10.98
C ILE A 211 11.82 -11.49 11.22
N LEU A 212 11.51 -10.19 11.29
CA LEU A 212 10.13 -9.73 11.40
C LEU A 212 9.30 -10.16 10.18
N MET A 213 9.86 -10.07 8.98
CA MET A 213 9.19 -10.54 7.76
C MET A 213 8.99 -12.06 7.76
N PHE A 214 9.97 -12.84 8.26
CA PHE A 214 9.81 -14.29 8.47
C PHE A 214 8.67 -14.62 9.45
N MET A 215 8.50 -13.83 10.50
CA MET A 215 7.42 -13.98 11.48
C MET A 215 6.06 -13.47 10.99
N PHE A 216 6.00 -12.70 9.90
CA PHE A 216 4.77 -12.14 9.37
C PHE A 216 3.97 -13.22 8.64
N LEU A 217 3.15 -13.96 9.39
CA LEU A 217 2.43 -15.15 8.93
C LEU A 217 1.58 -14.94 7.67
N PRO A 218 0.87 -13.81 7.47
CA PRO A 218 -0.01 -13.65 6.31
C PRO A 218 0.66 -13.83 4.94
N ILE A 219 1.97 -13.58 4.81
CA ILE A 219 2.66 -13.74 3.52
C ILE A 219 2.74 -15.18 3.02
N TYR A 220 2.53 -16.16 3.90
CA TYR A 220 2.56 -17.57 3.53
C TYR A 220 1.25 -18.02 2.85
N PRO A 221 0.05 -17.84 3.45
CA PRO A 221 -1.19 -18.14 2.76
C PRO A 221 -1.43 -17.23 1.56
N TYR A 222 -1.04 -15.94 1.60
CA TYR A 222 -1.15 -15.04 0.46
C TYR A 222 -0.27 -15.42 -0.73
N SER A 223 0.71 -16.34 -0.59
CA SER A 223 1.52 -16.80 -1.71
C SER A 223 0.71 -17.49 -2.82
N THR A 224 -0.46 -18.08 -2.49
CA THR A 224 -1.35 -18.67 -3.49
C THR A 224 -2.25 -17.65 -4.21
N ILE A 225 -2.34 -16.41 -3.71
CA ILE A 225 -3.26 -15.38 -4.23
C ILE A 225 -2.44 -14.38 -5.05
N MET A 226 -2.20 -14.72 -6.32
CA MET A 226 -1.48 -13.85 -7.26
C MET A 226 -2.41 -12.76 -7.79
N TYR A 227 -2.55 -11.67 -7.04
CA TYR A 227 -3.39 -10.54 -7.42
C TYR A 227 -2.69 -9.20 -7.19
N THR A 228 -3.38 -8.11 -7.51
CA THR A 228 -2.79 -6.75 -7.50
C THR A 228 -2.11 -6.39 -6.18
N ASP A 229 -2.59 -6.90 -5.04
CA ASP A 229 -2.04 -6.59 -3.71
C ASP A 229 -0.63 -7.18 -3.53
N THR A 230 -0.47 -8.47 -3.77
CA THR A 230 0.84 -9.15 -3.64
C THR A 230 1.82 -8.72 -4.73
N MET A 231 1.33 -8.59 -5.97
CA MET A 231 2.16 -8.18 -7.10
C MET A 231 2.62 -6.72 -7.05
N SER A 232 1.94 -5.84 -6.29
CA SER A 232 2.34 -4.43 -6.14
C SER A 232 3.13 -4.13 -4.87
N MET A 233 3.29 -5.08 -3.94
CA MET A 233 3.98 -4.85 -2.65
C MET A 233 5.39 -4.26 -2.80
N PHE A 234 6.11 -4.63 -3.85
CA PHE A 234 7.46 -4.14 -4.08
C PHE A 234 7.52 -2.66 -4.49
N LEU A 235 6.42 -2.11 -5.04
CA LEU A 235 6.40 -0.74 -5.58
C LEU A 235 6.60 0.33 -4.50
N PRO A 236 5.82 0.38 -3.40
CA PRO A 236 6.03 1.39 -2.36
C PRO A 236 7.42 1.30 -1.72
N ILE A 237 7.94 0.08 -1.52
CA ILE A 237 9.28 -0.14 -0.98
C ILE A 237 10.35 0.30 -1.99
N GLY A 238 10.14 -0.05 -3.27
CA GLY A 238 11.01 0.33 -4.38
C GLY A 238 11.08 1.84 -4.56
N PHE A 239 9.96 2.56 -4.48
CA PHE A 239 9.96 4.02 -4.50
C PHE A 239 10.81 4.60 -3.38
N LEU A 240 10.61 4.16 -2.14
CA LEU A 240 11.43 4.62 -1.02
C LEU A 240 12.92 4.34 -1.24
N TYR A 241 13.26 3.17 -1.74
CA TYR A 241 14.65 2.80 -2.04
C TYR A 241 15.26 3.69 -3.15
N LEU A 242 14.51 3.96 -4.22
CA LEU A 242 14.95 4.81 -5.32
C LEU A 242 15.12 6.26 -4.90
N PHE A 243 14.19 6.81 -4.12
CA PHE A 243 14.32 8.17 -3.59
C PHE A 243 15.49 8.29 -2.62
N GLN A 244 15.73 7.29 -1.76
CA GLN A 244 16.93 7.26 -0.90
C GLN A 244 18.22 7.18 -1.71
N LYS A 245 18.22 6.55 -2.86
CA LYS A 245 19.36 6.58 -3.79
C LYS A 245 19.58 7.94 -4.41
N LEU A 246 18.50 8.63 -4.79
CA LEU A 246 18.58 9.98 -5.37
C LEU A 246 19.20 11.02 -4.42
N ASP A 247 19.04 10.83 -3.10
CA ASP A 247 19.65 11.73 -2.12
C ASP A 247 21.19 11.74 -2.20
N ASP A 248 21.81 10.61 -2.53
CA ASP A 248 23.26 10.42 -2.59
C ASP A 248 23.87 10.78 -3.95
N VAL A 249 23.04 11.03 -4.97
CA VAL A 249 23.50 11.23 -6.35
C VAL A 249 23.23 12.65 -6.82
N ASP A 250 24.22 13.28 -7.44
CA ASP A 250 24.04 14.57 -8.12
C ASP A 250 23.26 14.37 -9.44
N ILE A 251 22.83 15.51 -10.05
CA ILE A 251 22.09 15.47 -11.32
C ILE A 251 23.06 15.06 -12.44
N ASN A 252 23.18 13.74 -12.65
CA ASN A 252 24.03 13.10 -13.62
C ASN A 252 23.29 11.95 -14.34
N LYS A 253 24.01 11.10 -15.06
CA LYS A 253 23.46 9.96 -15.78
C LYS A 253 22.72 8.96 -14.84
N GLU A 254 23.28 8.69 -13.66
CA GLU A 254 22.66 7.79 -12.68
C GLU A 254 21.34 8.37 -12.15
N PHE A 255 21.32 9.66 -11.83
CA PHE A 255 20.12 10.39 -11.45
C PHE A 255 19.01 10.26 -12.49
N ILE A 256 19.33 10.43 -13.78
CA ILE A 256 18.37 10.30 -14.88
C ILE A 256 17.82 8.89 -14.95
N ILE A 257 18.68 7.86 -14.86
CA ILE A 257 18.25 6.45 -14.89
C ILE A 257 17.29 6.14 -13.72
N ILE A 258 17.64 6.56 -12.51
CA ILE A 258 16.78 6.34 -11.33
C ILE A 258 15.42 7.05 -11.52
N SER A 259 15.42 8.28 -12.05
CA SER A 259 14.19 9.02 -12.33
C SER A 259 13.31 8.36 -13.41
N ILE A 260 13.91 7.76 -14.44
CA ILE A 260 13.21 6.95 -15.44
C ILE A 260 12.58 5.70 -14.80
N ILE A 261 13.30 5.03 -13.89
CA ILE A 261 12.77 3.85 -13.17
C ILE A 261 11.60 4.26 -12.26
N ILE A 262 11.65 5.44 -11.61
CA ILE A 262 10.51 5.98 -10.85
C ILE A 262 9.29 6.19 -11.76
N GLY A 263 9.48 6.72 -12.97
CA GLY A 263 8.41 6.87 -13.96
C GLY A 263 7.84 5.53 -14.42
N PHE A 264 8.70 4.52 -14.65
CA PHE A 264 8.27 3.16 -14.98
C PHE A 264 7.49 2.50 -13.83
N PHE A 265 7.97 2.63 -12.58
CA PHE A 265 7.23 2.14 -11.41
C PHE A 265 5.90 2.85 -11.23
N SER A 266 5.83 4.15 -11.57
CA SER A 266 4.57 4.92 -11.55
C SER A 266 3.58 4.40 -12.58
N PHE A 267 4.06 4.03 -13.79
CA PHE A 267 3.26 3.37 -14.82
C PHE A 267 2.69 2.02 -14.31
N ILE A 268 3.54 1.16 -13.74
CA ILE A 268 3.08 -0.11 -13.17
C ILE A 268 2.06 0.15 -12.05
N SER A 269 2.32 1.13 -11.17
CA SER A 269 1.43 1.46 -10.05
C SER A 269 0.05 1.89 -10.52
N LEU A 270 -0.04 2.75 -11.54
CA LEU A 270 -1.33 3.19 -12.09
C LEU A 270 -2.14 2.02 -12.64
N ASN A 271 -1.47 1.09 -13.31
CA ASN A 271 -2.08 -0.04 -14.02
C ASN A 271 -2.22 -1.32 -13.17
N LEU A 272 -1.67 -1.36 -11.94
CA LEU A 272 -1.86 -2.48 -10.99
C LEU A 272 -2.59 -2.02 -9.72
N LYS A 273 -2.01 -1.08 -9.00
CA LYS A 273 -2.49 -0.64 -7.68
C LYS A 273 -2.14 0.84 -7.46
N VAL A 274 -3.02 1.73 -7.83
CA VAL A 274 -2.82 3.19 -7.75
C VAL A 274 -2.42 3.68 -6.35
N THR A 275 -2.82 2.97 -5.29
CA THR A 275 -2.46 3.32 -3.91
C THR A 275 -0.95 3.28 -3.65
N ALA A 276 -0.16 2.55 -4.43
CA ALA A 276 1.29 2.57 -4.32
C ALA A 276 1.90 3.96 -4.63
N LEU A 277 1.22 4.80 -5.42
CA LEU A 277 1.64 6.17 -5.72
C LEU A 277 1.54 7.12 -4.51
N ILE A 278 0.82 6.75 -3.44
CA ILE A 278 0.75 7.54 -2.21
C ILE A 278 2.16 7.78 -1.65
N VAL A 279 3.06 6.79 -1.76
CA VAL A 279 4.45 6.92 -1.30
C VAL A 279 5.21 7.97 -2.13
N VAL A 280 4.99 8.02 -3.44
CA VAL A 280 5.59 9.05 -4.30
C VAL A 280 5.12 10.43 -3.87
N MET A 281 3.81 10.63 -3.69
CA MET A 281 3.26 11.90 -3.22
C MET A 281 3.83 12.31 -1.86
N ALA A 282 3.87 11.38 -0.90
CA ALA A 282 4.45 11.63 0.42
C ALA A 282 5.93 12.03 0.35
N THR A 283 6.71 11.36 -0.50
CA THR A 283 8.13 11.66 -0.68
C THR A 283 8.33 13.03 -1.35
N VAL A 284 7.56 13.34 -2.39
CA VAL A 284 7.61 14.66 -3.04
C VAL A 284 7.30 15.78 -2.04
N ILE A 285 6.26 15.63 -1.23
CA ILE A 285 5.91 16.58 -0.17
C ILE A 285 7.06 16.73 0.83
N ASN A 286 7.65 15.61 1.26
CA ASN A 286 8.80 15.64 2.19
C ASN A 286 10.01 16.39 1.61
N GLU A 287 10.32 16.18 0.33
CA GLU A 287 11.43 16.87 -0.34
C GLU A 287 11.17 18.39 -0.52
N ILE A 288 9.90 18.75 -0.77
CA ILE A 288 9.48 20.17 -0.80
C ILE A 288 9.66 20.80 0.59
N ILE A 289 9.25 20.13 1.66
CA ILE A 289 9.44 20.60 3.04
C ILE A 289 10.94 20.73 3.38
N ASN A 290 11.78 19.84 2.85
CA ASN A 290 13.23 19.89 3.00
C ASN A 290 13.91 20.92 2.09
N LYS A 291 13.15 21.70 1.31
CA LYS A 291 13.62 22.74 0.37
C LYS A 291 14.54 22.23 -0.75
N LYS A 292 14.46 20.94 -1.10
CA LYS A 292 15.22 20.34 -2.21
C LYS A 292 14.54 20.53 -3.57
N PHE A 293 14.01 21.72 -3.86
CA PHE A 293 13.16 22.02 -5.00
C PHE A 293 13.79 21.67 -6.35
N LYS A 294 15.07 22.00 -6.57
CA LYS A 294 15.73 21.75 -7.86
C LYS A 294 15.75 20.26 -8.21
N LYS A 295 16.21 19.42 -7.27
CA LYS A 295 16.28 17.97 -7.49
C LYS A 295 14.89 17.36 -7.70
N ILE A 296 13.91 17.72 -6.86
CA ILE A 296 12.57 17.13 -6.96
C ILE A 296 11.84 17.52 -8.24
N VAL A 297 11.98 18.77 -8.71
CA VAL A 297 11.42 19.21 -9.98
C VAL A 297 12.03 18.42 -11.15
N CYS A 298 13.35 18.22 -11.17
CA CYS A 298 14.01 17.40 -12.20
C CYS A 298 13.51 15.96 -12.18
N VAL A 299 13.42 15.33 -10.99
CA VAL A 299 12.88 13.96 -10.85
C VAL A 299 11.46 13.89 -11.38
N CYS A 300 10.58 14.83 -10.98
CA CYS A 300 9.18 14.83 -11.42
C CYS A 300 9.06 14.98 -12.93
N LEU A 301 9.82 15.88 -13.56
CA LEU A 301 9.78 16.07 -15.02
C LEU A 301 10.22 14.79 -15.75
N ILE A 302 11.35 14.20 -15.37
CA ILE A 302 11.86 12.97 -16.01
C ILE A 302 10.91 11.80 -15.78
N ALA A 303 10.41 11.64 -14.55
CA ALA A 303 9.49 10.57 -14.20
C ALA A 303 8.14 10.69 -14.93
N ILE A 304 7.60 11.91 -15.09
CA ILE A 304 6.36 12.16 -15.85
C ILE A 304 6.58 11.85 -17.33
N CYS A 305 7.69 12.29 -17.93
CA CYS A 305 8.02 11.96 -19.32
C CYS A 305 8.14 10.45 -19.53
N SER A 306 8.86 9.76 -18.64
CA SER A 306 9.03 8.31 -18.68
C SER A 306 7.69 7.59 -18.50
N PHE A 307 6.91 7.95 -17.49
CA PHE A 307 5.56 7.44 -17.26
C PHE A 307 4.67 7.59 -18.51
N THR A 308 4.62 8.79 -19.09
CA THR A 308 3.79 9.08 -20.28
C THR A 308 4.23 8.22 -21.46
N LEU A 309 5.53 8.03 -21.65
CA LEU A 309 6.05 7.17 -22.71
C LEU A 309 5.57 5.70 -22.53
N PHE A 310 5.76 5.12 -21.34
CA PHE A 310 5.35 3.74 -21.07
C PHE A 310 3.84 3.56 -21.18
N GLU A 311 3.05 4.50 -20.65
CA GLU A 311 1.58 4.49 -20.74
C GLU A 311 1.10 4.58 -22.19
N THR A 312 1.71 5.46 -22.98
CA THR A 312 1.36 5.62 -24.40
C THR A 312 1.72 4.36 -25.19
N VAL A 313 2.88 3.79 -24.99
CA VAL A 313 3.30 2.54 -25.64
C VAL A 313 2.37 1.40 -25.27
N PHE A 314 2.11 1.21 -23.97
CA PHE A 314 1.23 0.16 -23.47
C PHE A 314 -0.19 0.28 -24.04
N THR A 315 -0.81 1.43 -23.92
CA THR A 315 -2.18 1.66 -24.40
C THR A 315 -2.27 1.53 -25.92
N THR A 316 -1.23 1.95 -26.65
CA THR A 316 -1.18 1.80 -28.11
C THR A 316 -1.09 0.35 -28.52
N ILE A 317 -0.25 -0.46 -27.84
CA ILE A 317 -0.13 -1.90 -28.10
C ILE A 317 -1.47 -2.58 -27.81
N VAL A 318 -2.04 -2.37 -26.64
CA VAL A 318 -3.33 -2.98 -26.24
C VAL A 318 -4.45 -2.64 -27.24
N LYS A 319 -4.52 -1.37 -27.69
CA LYS A 319 -5.50 -0.94 -28.69
C LYS A 319 -5.26 -1.55 -30.06
N LYS A 320 -4.03 -1.54 -30.56
CA LYS A 320 -3.71 -2.07 -31.91
C LYS A 320 -3.88 -3.58 -32.03
N THR A 321 -3.51 -4.31 -30.99
CA THR A 321 -3.63 -5.78 -30.99
C THR A 321 -5.06 -6.23 -30.68
N ASN A 322 -5.85 -5.37 -30.08
CA ASN A 322 -7.18 -5.68 -29.52
C ASN A 322 -7.20 -6.96 -28.67
N VAL A 323 -6.10 -7.24 -27.99
CA VAL A 323 -5.89 -8.46 -27.21
C VAL A 323 -6.96 -8.69 -26.14
N MET A 324 -7.62 -7.62 -25.70
CA MET A 324 -8.71 -7.68 -24.70
C MET A 324 -10.11 -7.74 -25.34
N GLY A 325 -10.23 -7.76 -26.68
CA GLY A 325 -11.52 -7.75 -27.37
C GLY A 325 -12.39 -6.52 -27.06
N LEU A 326 -11.78 -5.37 -26.74
CA LEU A 326 -12.50 -4.18 -26.30
C LEU A 326 -13.07 -3.39 -27.46
N ASP A 327 -14.35 -3.05 -27.38
CA ASP A 327 -14.92 -1.97 -28.20
C ASP A 327 -14.63 -0.63 -27.51
N TYR A 328 -13.57 0.03 -27.96
CA TYR A 328 -13.15 1.34 -27.42
C TYR A 328 -14.13 2.49 -27.68
N LYS A 329 -15.19 2.25 -28.48
CA LYS A 329 -16.29 3.20 -28.68
C LYS A 329 -17.29 3.17 -27.53
N LEU A 330 -17.32 2.09 -26.75
CA LEU A 330 -18.21 1.96 -25.60
C LEU A 330 -17.55 2.62 -24.37
N THR A 331 -17.90 3.84 -24.09
CA THR A 331 -17.46 4.59 -22.90
C THR A 331 -18.21 4.14 -21.64
N LYS A 332 -18.05 2.88 -21.22
CA LYS A 332 -18.67 2.37 -19.99
C LYS A 332 -17.74 2.46 -18.76
N SER A 333 -16.69 3.27 -18.83
CA SER A 333 -15.77 3.43 -17.71
C SER A 333 -16.45 3.94 -16.45
N ILE A 334 -16.03 3.41 -15.30
CA ILE A 334 -16.52 3.83 -13.99
C ILE A 334 -15.72 5.03 -13.52
N PRO A 335 -16.38 6.17 -13.19
CA PRO A 335 -15.68 7.35 -12.71
C PRO A 335 -15.16 7.12 -11.27
N TYR A 336 -14.05 7.78 -10.92
CA TYR A 336 -13.48 7.71 -9.56
C TYR A 336 -14.47 8.10 -8.45
N THR A 337 -15.49 8.93 -8.79
CA THR A 337 -16.56 9.31 -7.86
C THR A 337 -17.39 8.12 -7.41
N HIS A 338 -17.46 7.03 -8.19
CA HIS A 338 -18.10 5.80 -7.79
C HIS A 338 -17.43 5.18 -6.57
N PHE A 339 -16.11 5.05 -6.59
CA PHE A 339 -15.36 4.46 -5.47
C PHE A 339 -15.44 5.31 -4.21
N ILE A 340 -15.53 6.65 -4.34
CA ILE A 340 -15.78 7.54 -3.20
C ILE A 340 -17.20 7.30 -2.67
N MET A 341 -18.20 7.25 -3.55
CA MET A 341 -19.60 7.03 -3.20
C MET A 341 -19.80 5.70 -2.49
N MET A 342 -19.35 4.60 -3.08
CA MET A 342 -19.41 3.25 -2.52
C MET A 342 -18.60 3.16 -1.22
N GLY A 343 -17.42 3.79 -1.17
CA GLY A 343 -16.58 3.86 0.03
C GLY A 343 -17.18 4.62 1.22
N MET A 344 -18.32 5.30 1.03
CA MET A 344 -19.12 5.95 2.07
C MET A 344 -20.39 5.17 2.43
N TYR A 345 -20.54 3.95 1.95
CA TYR A 345 -21.67 3.07 2.19
C TYR A 345 -21.18 1.73 2.73
N ASN A 346 -22.02 1.00 3.44
CA ASN A 346 -21.75 -0.36 3.91
C ASN A 346 -20.33 -0.56 4.46
N MET A 347 -19.90 0.27 5.41
CA MET A 347 -18.56 0.28 6.01
C MET A 347 -17.41 0.48 5.00
N GLY A 348 -17.73 0.88 3.78
CA GLY A 348 -16.76 1.05 2.69
C GLY A 348 -16.39 -0.23 1.95
N ALA A 349 -17.11 -1.32 2.19
CA ALA A 349 -16.98 -2.56 1.44
C ALA A 349 -17.55 -2.44 0.02
N PHE A 350 -17.23 -3.43 -0.84
CA PHE A 350 -17.89 -3.56 -2.12
C PHE A 350 -19.40 -3.79 -1.93
N ASP A 351 -20.20 -3.09 -2.73
CA ASP A 351 -21.64 -3.23 -2.74
C ASP A 351 -22.16 -3.30 -4.18
N SER A 352 -22.86 -4.40 -4.49
CA SER A 352 -23.36 -4.65 -5.83
C SER A 352 -24.46 -3.68 -6.25
N GLY A 353 -25.27 -3.18 -5.30
CA GLY A 353 -26.30 -2.17 -5.56
C GLY A 353 -25.70 -0.83 -5.98
N GLU A 354 -24.68 -0.38 -5.27
CA GLU A 354 -23.91 0.83 -5.61
C GLU A 354 -23.23 0.71 -6.99
N TRP A 355 -22.70 -0.48 -7.28
CA TRP A 355 -22.11 -0.78 -8.57
C TRP A 355 -23.13 -0.69 -9.69
N GLN A 356 -24.27 -1.37 -9.57
CA GLN A 356 -25.37 -1.34 -10.55
C GLN A 356 -25.95 0.06 -10.71
N PHE A 357 -26.12 0.81 -9.62
CA PHE A 357 -26.55 2.20 -9.68
C PHE A 357 -25.69 3.02 -10.65
N THR A 358 -24.38 2.93 -10.50
CA THR A 358 -23.47 3.67 -11.40
C THR A 358 -23.51 3.14 -12.84
N LEU A 359 -23.54 1.81 -13.04
CA LEU A 359 -23.53 1.21 -14.37
C LEU A 359 -24.78 1.51 -15.19
N ASN A 360 -25.94 1.61 -14.54
CA ASN A 360 -27.22 1.86 -15.21
C ASN A 360 -27.35 3.30 -15.74
N LEU A 361 -26.46 4.20 -15.33
CA LEU A 361 -26.43 5.57 -15.86
C LEU A 361 -25.76 5.59 -17.24
N PRO A 362 -26.25 6.43 -18.19
CA PRO A 362 -25.94 6.29 -19.61
C PRO A 362 -24.47 6.58 -19.98
N ASP A 363 -23.86 7.60 -19.38
CA ASP A 363 -22.53 8.06 -19.76
C ASP A 363 -21.66 8.47 -18.56
N TYR A 364 -20.37 8.62 -18.80
CA TYR A 364 -19.38 8.96 -17.77
C TYR A 364 -19.69 10.25 -16.99
N ASN A 365 -20.14 11.30 -17.68
CA ASN A 365 -20.41 12.59 -17.04
C ASN A 365 -21.66 12.53 -16.16
N THR A 366 -22.69 11.85 -16.63
CA THR A 366 -23.91 11.59 -15.84
C THR A 366 -23.60 10.75 -14.63
N ARG A 367 -22.82 9.67 -14.78
CA ARG A 367 -22.30 8.85 -13.65
C ARG A 367 -21.58 9.70 -12.61
N LYS A 368 -20.62 10.50 -13.05
CA LYS A 368 -19.86 11.41 -12.18
C LYS A 368 -20.78 12.37 -11.42
N LYS A 369 -21.74 12.99 -12.11
CA LYS A 369 -22.68 13.96 -11.52
C LYS A 369 -23.60 13.33 -10.49
N GLU A 370 -24.21 12.18 -10.81
CA GLU A 370 -25.14 11.50 -9.91
C GLU A 370 -24.40 10.91 -8.70
N ASN A 371 -23.22 10.32 -8.88
CA ASN A 371 -22.39 9.86 -7.75
C ASN A 371 -22.03 11.02 -6.80
N ILE A 372 -21.71 12.23 -7.31
CA ILE A 372 -21.46 13.41 -6.48
C ILE A 372 -22.72 13.81 -5.70
N LYS A 373 -23.92 13.71 -6.27
CA LYS A 373 -25.16 13.99 -5.56
C LYS A 373 -25.35 13.03 -4.39
N VAL A 374 -25.13 11.73 -4.62
CA VAL A 374 -25.22 10.71 -3.55
C VAL A 374 -24.19 10.98 -2.45
N ILE A 375 -22.94 11.30 -2.80
CA ILE A 375 -21.88 11.65 -1.83
C ILE A 375 -22.34 12.83 -0.95
N LYS A 376 -22.84 13.91 -1.55
CA LYS A 376 -23.33 15.09 -0.82
C LYS A 376 -24.50 14.75 0.09
N SER A 377 -25.46 13.95 -0.38
CA SER A 377 -26.59 13.48 0.39
C SER A 377 -26.16 12.68 1.61
N ARG A 378 -25.23 11.74 1.45
CA ARG A 378 -24.68 10.93 2.56
C ARG A 378 -23.96 11.78 3.59
N LEU A 379 -23.12 12.73 3.15
CA LEU A 379 -22.44 13.66 4.06
C LEU A 379 -23.44 14.49 4.88
N SER A 380 -24.51 14.96 4.25
CA SER A 380 -25.58 15.69 4.92
C SER A 380 -26.33 14.83 5.94
N GLN A 381 -26.63 13.55 5.58
CA GLN A 381 -27.32 12.61 6.48
C GLN A 381 -26.46 12.21 7.68
N TYR A 382 -25.17 11.93 7.46
CA TYR A 382 -24.25 11.54 8.52
C TYR A 382 -24.07 12.66 9.56
N LYS A 383 -24.04 13.91 9.14
CA LYS A 383 -23.56 15.02 9.98
C LYS A 383 -22.16 14.67 10.55
N THR A 384 -21.60 15.50 11.40
CA THR A 384 -20.26 15.28 11.96
C THR A 384 -20.17 14.00 12.80
N GLN A 385 -21.13 13.80 13.72
CA GLN A 385 -21.08 12.64 14.63
C GLN A 385 -21.33 11.32 13.92
N GLY A 386 -22.28 11.26 12.99
CA GLY A 386 -22.55 10.06 12.21
C GLY A 386 -21.38 9.69 11.29
N TYR A 387 -20.69 10.71 10.73
CA TYR A 387 -19.52 10.48 9.90
C TYR A 387 -18.33 9.93 10.70
N ILE A 388 -18.10 10.44 11.93
CA ILE A 388 -17.08 9.88 12.82
C ILE A 388 -17.41 8.43 13.19
N LYS A 389 -18.67 8.10 13.51
CA LYS A 389 -19.09 6.72 13.76
C LYS A 389 -18.84 5.83 12.54
N PHE A 390 -19.18 6.30 11.35
CA PHE A 390 -18.91 5.59 10.10
C PHE A 390 -17.41 5.34 9.90
N LEU A 391 -16.57 6.36 10.11
CA LEU A 391 -15.11 6.21 9.98
C LEU A 391 -14.55 5.22 11.01
N ASN A 392 -15.03 5.22 12.24
CA ASN A 392 -14.63 4.24 13.26
C ASN A 392 -14.92 2.81 12.79
N TYR A 393 -16.11 2.58 12.26
CA TYR A 393 -16.52 1.29 11.72
C TYR A 393 -15.67 0.88 10.53
N LYS A 394 -15.43 1.79 9.60
CA LYS A 394 -14.60 1.54 8.41
C LYS A 394 -13.16 1.22 8.76
N VAL A 395 -12.54 1.97 9.68
CA VAL A 395 -11.18 1.72 10.15
C VAL A 395 -11.07 0.31 10.74
N LYS A 396 -12.01 -0.06 11.58
CA LYS A 396 -12.02 -1.34 12.25
C LYS A 396 -12.26 -2.52 11.30
N GLN A 397 -13.30 -2.43 10.45
CA GLN A 397 -13.75 -3.56 9.64
C GLN A 397 -12.98 -3.74 8.33
N GLN A 398 -12.52 -2.65 7.72
CA GLN A 398 -11.98 -2.69 6.37
C GLN A 398 -10.45 -2.43 6.30
N THR A 399 -9.83 -1.80 7.30
CA THR A 399 -8.48 -1.27 7.10
C THR A 399 -7.47 -1.76 8.13
N TRP A 400 -7.76 -1.61 9.42
CA TRP A 400 -6.75 -1.74 10.47
C TRP A 400 -7.08 -2.77 11.55
N GLY A 401 -8.23 -3.40 11.46
CA GLY A 401 -8.74 -4.25 12.56
C GLY A 401 -8.26 -5.69 12.52
N SER A 402 -7.82 -6.20 11.36
CA SER A 402 -7.45 -7.61 11.22
C SER A 402 -5.98 -7.80 10.89
N GLY A 403 -5.28 -8.55 11.75
CA GLY A 403 -3.90 -8.98 11.53
C GLY A 403 -3.77 -10.16 10.56
N THR A 404 -4.87 -10.80 10.19
CA THR A 404 -4.89 -11.83 9.16
C THR A 404 -4.97 -11.25 7.76
N TYR A 405 -5.35 -9.97 7.65
CA TYR A 405 -5.61 -9.32 6.36
C TYR A 405 -6.62 -10.08 5.51
N ASP A 406 -7.57 -10.76 6.17
CA ASP A 406 -8.71 -11.46 5.55
C ASP A 406 -8.35 -12.73 4.73
N PHE A 407 -7.14 -13.29 4.90
CA PHE A 407 -6.75 -14.49 4.15
C PHE A 407 -7.70 -15.67 4.39
N GLU A 408 -8.25 -15.81 5.60
CA GLU A 408 -9.17 -16.89 5.97
C GLU A 408 -10.46 -16.89 5.13
N ASN A 409 -11.01 -15.71 4.85
CA ASN A 409 -12.21 -15.58 4.03
C ASN A 409 -11.91 -15.80 2.54
N ILE A 410 -10.78 -15.28 2.06
CA ILE A 410 -10.35 -15.48 0.68
C ILE A 410 -10.10 -16.97 0.40
N LEU A 411 -9.43 -17.68 1.31
CA LEU A 411 -9.13 -19.10 1.17
C LEU A 411 -10.38 -19.98 1.34
N SER A 412 -11.33 -19.63 2.24
CA SER A 412 -12.49 -20.44 2.53
C SER A 412 -13.46 -20.60 1.36
N SER A 413 -13.53 -19.58 0.51
CA SER A 413 -14.51 -19.53 -0.57
C SER A 413 -14.22 -20.51 -1.73
N TYR A 414 -12.98 -21.01 -1.87
CA TYR A 414 -12.51 -21.64 -3.12
C TYR A 414 -11.54 -22.79 -2.92
N GLN A 415 -11.70 -23.57 -1.85
CA GLN A 415 -10.84 -24.70 -1.54
C GLN A 415 -10.77 -25.70 -2.70
N VAL A 416 -9.55 -26.13 -3.04
CA VAL A 416 -9.34 -27.25 -3.98
C VAL A 416 -9.45 -28.59 -3.25
N ASP A 417 -8.81 -28.69 -2.08
CA ASP A 417 -8.75 -29.90 -1.25
C ASP A 417 -8.94 -29.53 0.23
N ASN A 418 -9.38 -30.49 1.05
CA ASN A 418 -9.40 -30.34 2.49
C ASN A 418 -8.16 -31.03 3.09
N ASN A 419 -7.35 -30.27 3.83
CA ASN A 419 -6.11 -30.79 4.45
C ASN A 419 -5.80 -30.12 5.78
N ILE A 420 -4.71 -30.53 6.42
CA ILE A 420 -4.33 -30.07 7.77
C ILE A 420 -4.09 -28.54 7.81
N ALA A 421 -3.59 -27.91 6.75
CA ALA A 421 -3.34 -26.46 6.73
C ALA A 421 -4.63 -25.65 6.88
N HIS A 422 -5.76 -26.17 6.36
CA HIS A 422 -7.06 -25.55 6.52
C HIS A 422 -7.53 -25.50 7.98
N GLN A 423 -7.11 -26.48 8.82
CA GLN A 423 -7.42 -26.47 10.24
C GLN A 423 -6.78 -25.31 11.02
N PHE A 424 -5.73 -24.71 10.47
CA PHE A 424 -5.03 -23.55 11.05
C PHE A 424 -5.42 -22.22 10.40
N LEU A 425 -5.74 -22.23 9.11
CA LEU A 425 -5.83 -21.00 8.30
C LEU A 425 -7.26 -20.59 7.93
N LEU A 426 -8.25 -21.47 8.07
CA LEU A 426 -9.64 -21.14 7.80
C LEU A 426 -10.41 -20.87 9.09
N SER A 427 -11.39 -19.97 9.04
CA SER A 427 -12.16 -19.53 10.21
C SER A 427 -12.94 -20.66 10.91
N ASN A 428 -13.29 -21.73 10.20
CA ASN A 428 -13.92 -22.94 10.74
C ASN A 428 -12.92 -24.01 11.20
N GLY A 429 -11.63 -23.77 11.08
CA GLY A 429 -10.57 -24.70 11.44
C GLY A 429 -10.38 -24.83 12.95
N ARG A 430 -10.07 -26.05 13.43
CA ARG A 430 -9.92 -26.37 14.86
C ARG A 430 -8.88 -25.51 15.57
N TYR A 431 -7.80 -25.13 14.86
CA TYR A 431 -6.65 -24.40 15.43
C TYR A 431 -6.59 -22.93 14.95
N TYR A 432 -7.59 -22.48 14.22
CA TYR A 432 -7.64 -21.14 13.64
C TYR A 432 -7.47 -20.03 14.70
N ASN A 433 -8.12 -20.14 15.83
CA ASN A 433 -8.05 -19.12 16.88
C ASN A 433 -6.60 -18.83 17.33
N ALA A 434 -5.74 -19.84 17.40
CA ALA A 434 -4.33 -19.64 17.77
C ALA A 434 -3.59 -18.80 16.71
N VAL A 435 -3.82 -19.09 15.43
CA VAL A 435 -3.26 -18.34 14.31
C VAL A 435 -3.82 -16.92 14.27
N TYR A 436 -5.12 -16.78 14.47
CA TYR A 436 -5.78 -15.48 14.52
C TYR A 436 -5.19 -14.58 15.63
N TYR A 437 -5.09 -15.09 16.87
CA TYR A 437 -4.46 -14.34 17.97
C TYR A 437 -2.99 -14.00 17.69
N TYR A 438 -2.23 -14.92 17.11
CA TYR A 438 -0.86 -14.63 16.70
C TYR A 438 -0.79 -13.46 15.71
N CYS A 439 -1.61 -13.50 14.65
CA CYS A 439 -1.66 -12.45 13.65
C CYS A 439 -2.08 -11.10 14.25
N GLN A 440 -3.10 -11.10 15.12
CA GLN A 440 -3.57 -9.89 15.79
C GLN A 440 -2.50 -9.29 16.71
N ILE A 441 -1.85 -10.12 17.55
CA ILE A 441 -0.78 -9.65 18.42
C ILE A 441 0.38 -9.08 17.62
N PHE A 442 0.79 -9.78 16.56
CA PHE A 442 1.86 -9.31 15.68
C PHE A 442 1.51 -7.95 15.04
N HIS A 443 0.33 -7.84 14.44
CA HIS A 443 -0.16 -6.64 13.79
C HIS A 443 -0.19 -5.44 14.75
N PHE A 444 -0.84 -5.59 15.90
CA PHE A 444 -0.92 -4.51 16.89
C PHE A 444 0.43 -4.20 17.54
N THR A 445 1.33 -5.16 17.66
CA THR A 445 2.71 -4.92 18.10
C THR A 445 3.43 -4.01 17.10
N MET A 446 3.29 -4.24 15.79
CA MET A 446 3.89 -3.39 14.76
C MET A 446 3.30 -1.97 14.81
N LEU A 447 1.97 -1.81 14.93
CA LEU A 447 1.33 -0.51 15.09
C LEU A 447 1.82 0.23 16.35
N PHE A 448 1.94 -0.48 17.48
CA PHE A 448 2.50 0.08 18.71
C PHE A 448 3.95 0.54 18.55
N CYS A 449 4.79 -0.24 17.88
CA CYS A 449 6.17 0.14 17.56
C CYS A 449 6.25 1.39 16.68
N ILE A 450 5.34 1.53 15.70
CA ILE A 450 5.24 2.75 14.87
C ILE A 450 4.86 3.96 15.74
N LEU A 451 3.87 3.84 16.62
CA LEU A 451 3.48 4.90 17.55
C LEU A 451 4.64 5.31 18.45
N ALA A 452 5.34 4.35 19.04
CA ALA A 452 6.51 4.60 19.89
C ALA A 452 7.64 5.31 19.10
N SER A 453 7.87 4.93 17.85
CA SER A 453 8.86 5.54 16.95
C SER A 453 8.53 7.00 16.64
N ILE A 454 7.26 7.32 16.39
CA ILE A 454 6.82 8.70 16.12
C ILE A 454 7.02 9.55 17.37
N LEU A 455 6.60 9.08 18.55
CA LEU A 455 6.82 9.80 19.82
C LEU A 455 8.30 10.05 20.09
N TYR A 456 9.14 9.05 19.87
CA TYR A 456 10.58 9.18 20.02
C TYR A 456 11.16 10.25 19.10
N SER A 457 10.71 10.27 17.84
CA SER A 457 11.17 11.27 16.86
C SER A 457 10.74 12.70 17.22
N ILE A 458 9.54 12.88 17.79
CA ILE A 458 9.06 14.18 18.28
C ILE A 458 9.91 14.65 19.46
N LYS A 459 10.18 13.78 20.44
CA LYS A 459 10.98 14.11 21.64
C LYS A 459 12.42 14.46 21.28
N ILE A 460 13.05 13.77 20.34
CA ILE A 460 14.43 14.10 19.90
C ILE A 460 14.47 15.51 19.30
N ARG A 461 13.49 15.87 18.46
CA ARG A 461 13.41 17.21 17.87
C ARG A 461 13.26 18.29 18.93
N GLU A 462 12.37 18.09 19.91
CA GLU A 462 12.21 19.02 21.02
C GLU A 462 13.53 19.23 21.77
N LYS A 463 14.30 18.16 22.02
CA LYS A 463 15.60 18.25 22.68
C LYS A 463 16.63 19.03 21.86
N ILE A 464 16.62 18.88 20.53
CA ILE A 464 17.53 19.62 19.63
C ILE A 464 17.14 21.11 19.58
N GLU A 465 15.83 21.41 19.51
CA GLU A 465 15.34 22.79 19.52
C GLU A 465 15.62 23.55 20.83
N THR A 466 15.66 22.83 21.96
CA THR A 466 16.01 23.43 23.27
C THR A 466 17.50 23.60 23.48
N LEU A 467 18.36 22.98 22.66
CA LEU A 467 19.84 23.09 22.73
C LEU A 467 20.42 24.14 21.74
N ASN A 468 19.59 24.64 20.82
CA ASN A 468 19.90 25.72 19.87
C ASN A 468 19.22 27.02 20.29
#